data_a9fa2136e63e7139fd73de569eb7785d
#
_entry.id   a9fa2136e63e7139fd73de569eb7785d
#
_cell.length_a   1.000
_cell.length_b   1.000
_cell.length_c   1.000
_cell.angle_alpha   90.00
_cell.angle_beta   90.00
_cell.angle_gamma   90.00
#
_symmetry.space_group_name_H-M   'P 1'
#
loop_
_entity.id
_entity.type
_entity.pdbx_description
1 polymer ?
#
loop_
_entity_poly.entity_id
_entity_poly.type
_entity_poly.pdbx_seq_one_letter_code
_entity_poly.pdbx_strand_id
1 'polypeptide(L)'
;MKKLNNFINGKSVESTSGETTTLINPATGQPFATAPKSNAADIDAAFKAASDAFVDWRDSTPSQRQRALLKIADAIEARADEVIAIEVENTGKPVSLTTSEEVPPMVDQIRFFAGAARNLEGKSAGEYMPGMTSMIRREPVGVIGQVTPWNYPMMMAVWKWAPAIAAGNTVVL
;
A
#
# COMPACT_ATOMS: atom_id res chain seq x y z
N MET A 1 4.79 -20.63 16.84
CA MET A 1 3.79 -19.63 16.41
C MET A 1 4.55 -18.39 15.97
N LYS A 2 4.26 -17.86 14.77
CA LYS A 2 4.94 -16.69 14.19
C LYS A 2 4.51 -15.42 14.93
N LYS A 3 5.47 -14.54 15.30
CA LYS A 3 5.17 -13.20 15.85
C LYS A 3 5.25 -12.18 14.73
N LEU A 4 4.17 -11.46 14.45
CA LEU A 4 4.13 -10.35 13.52
C LEU A 4 4.38 -9.05 14.28
N ASN A 5 4.96 -8.08 13.61
CA ASN A 5 5.25 -6.75 14.13
C ASN A 5 4.71 -5.68 13.18
N ASN A 6 4.63 -4.45 13.66
CA ASN A 6 4.46 -3.30 12.80
C ASN A 6 5.67 -3.15 11.86
N PHE A 7 5.45 -2.56 10.69
CA PHE A 7 6.53 -2.22 9.78
C PHE A 7 6.51 -0.70 9.56
N ILE A 8 7.46 -0.01 10.19
CA ILE A 8 7.51 1.46 10.20
C ILE A 8 8.91 1.91 9.77
N ASN A 9 8.96 2.84 8.83
CA ASN A 9 10.22 3.40 8.30
C ASN A 9 11.24 2.32 7.86
N GLY A 10 10.75 1.31 7.13
CA GLY A 10 11.60 0.23 6.62
C GLY A 10 12.07 -0.79 7.66
N LYS A 11 11.52 -0.76 8.88
CA LYS A 11 11.93 -1.64 9.99
C LYS A 11 10.75 -2.37 10.60
N SER A 12 11.00 -3.62 11.04
CA SER A 12 10.07 -4.35 11.89
C SER A 12 10.15 -3.79 13.31
N VAL A 13 9.01 -3.35 13.86
CA VAL A 13 8.93 -2.66 15.16
C VAL A 13 7.83 -3.28 15.99
N GLU A 14 8.14 -3.61 17.24
CA GLU A 14 7.11 -4.07 18.20
C GLU A 14 6.15 -2.93 18.55
N SER A 15 4.88 -3.28 18.81
CA SER A 15 3.94 -2.29 19.33
C SER A 15 4.32 -1.85 20.74
N THR A 16 4.18 -0.55 20.98
CA THR A 16 4.40 0.06 22.32
C THR A 16 3.34 -0.35 23.34
N SER A 17 2.19 -0.90 22.87
CA SER A 17 1.14 -1.40 23.77
C SER A 17 1.55 -2.65 24.55
N GLY A 18 2.46 -3.46 23.97
CA GLY A 18 2.79 -4.80 24.48
C GLY A 18 1.68 -5.84 24.27
N GLU A 19 0.51 -5.43 23.77
CA GLU A 19 -0.64 -6.33 23.54
C GLU A 19 -0.58 -6.98 22.15
N THR A 20 -1.12 -8.19 22.06
CA THR A 20 -1.21 -8.95 20.81
C THR A 20 -2.59 -9.59 20.64
N THR A 21 -2.94 -9.86 19.39
CA THR A 21 -4.09 -10.69 19.01
C THR A 21 -3.58 -12.00 18.42
N THR A 22 -4.16 -13.11 18.83
CA THR A 22 -3.89 -14.42 18.23
C THR A 22 -4.64 -14.54 16.90
N LEU A 23 -3.91 -14.90 15.85
CA LEU A 23 -4.47 -15.17 14.53
C LEU A 23 -4.77 -16.66 14.41
N ILE A 24 -5.99 -16.96 13.99
CA ILE A 24 -6.51 -18.32 13.83
C ILE A 24 -6.62 -18.61 12.34
N ASN A 25 -6.05 -19.73 11.90
CA ASN A 25 -6.27 -20.24 10.55
C ASN A 25 -7.72 -20.76 10.46
N PRO A 26 -8.59 -20.16 9.64
CA PRO A 26 -10.02 -20.52 9.62
C PRO A 26 -10.29 -21.91 9.00
N ALA A 27 -9.34 -22.43 8.22
CA ALA A 27 -9.47 -23.76 7.65
C ALA A 27 -9.20 -24.88 8.66
N THR A 28 -8.37 -24.61 9.68
CA THR A 28 -7.97 -25.63 10.69
C THR A 28 -8.51 -25.33 12.09
N GLY A 29 -8.93 -24.09 12.35
CA GLY A 29 -9.29 -23.63 13.68
C GLY A 29 -8.10 -23.49 14.65
N GLN A 30 -6.86 -23.57 14.15
CA GLN A 30 -5.66 -23.56 14.99
C GLN A 30 -4.96 -22.19 14.96
N PRO A 31 -4.36 -21.75 16.07
CA PRO A 31 -3.52 -20.58 16.10
C PRO A 31 -2.27 -20.77 15.23
N PHE A 32 -1.95 -19.77 14.38
CA PHE A 32 -0.73 -19.82 13.56
C PHE A 32 0.22 -18.64 13.80
N ALA A 33 -0.29 -17.48 14.20
CA ALA A 33 0.51 -16.29 14.46
C ALA A 33 -0.07 -15.41 15.56
N THR A 34 0.71 -14.42 15.99
CA THR A 34 0.23 -13.28 16.79
C THR A 34 0.50 -11.98 16.04
N ALA A 35 -0.45 -11.04 16.07
CA ALA A 35 -0.30 -9.71 15.53
C ALA A 35 -0.36 -8.66 16.65
N PRO A 36 0.35 -7.52 16.54
CA PRO A 36 0.30 -6.47 17.53
C PRO A 36 -1.08 -5.81 17.58
N LYS A 37 -1.56 -5.47 18.76
CA LYS A 37 -2.64 -4.50 18.95
C LYS A 37 -2.01 -3.12 19.10
N SER A 38 -1.81 -2.45 17.99
CA SER A 38 -1.19 -1.12 17.98
C SER A 38 -2.08 -0.09 18.68
N ASN A 39 -1.43 0.86 19.36
CA ASN A 39 -2.09 1.97 20.03
C ASN A 39 -1.86 3.30 19.28
N ALA A 40 -2.36 4.39 19.83
CA ALA A 40 -2.21 5.73 19.23
C ALA A 40 -0.75 6.13 19.01
N ALA A 41 0.16 5.78 19.93
CA ALA A 41 1.58 6.11 19.80
C ALA A 41 2.24 5.39 18.61
N ASP A 42 1.84 4.13 18.34
CA ASP A 42 2.32 3.39 17.18
C ASP A 42 1.82 4.01 15.87
N ILE A 43 0.56 4.44 15.86
CA ILE A 43 -0.05 5.14 14.72
C ILE A 43 0.64 6.48 14.48
N ASP A 44 0.88 7.27 15.53
CA ASP A 44 1.60 8.55 15.43
C ASP A 44 3.01 8.35 14.88
N ALA A 45 3.72 7.31 15.31
CA ALA A 45 5.03 6.96 14.79
C ALA A 45 5.00 6.59 13.29
N ALA A 46 3.97 5.84 12.86
CA ALA A 46 3.78 5.48 11.46
C ALA A 46 3.45 6.72 10.61
N PHE A 47 2.55 7.59 11.07
CA PHE A 47 2.22 8.84 10.38
C PHE A 47 3.40 9.81 10.33
N LYS A 48 4.20 9.88 11.41
CA LYS A 48 5.42 10.69 11.39
C LYS A 48 6.40 10.19 10.33
N ALA A 49 6.67 8.87 10.28
CA ALA A 49 7.56 8.28 9.30
C ALA A 49 7.06 8.53 7.86
N ALA A 50 5.76 8.38 7.62
CA ALA A 50 5.16 8.65 6.32
C ALA A 50 5.22 10.15 5.95
N SER A 51 5.05 11.05 6.92
CA SER A 51 5.16 12.49 6.73
C SER A 51 6.59 12.92 6.41
N ASP A 52 7.58 12.36 7.10
CA ASP A 52 8.98 12.64 6.84
C ASP A 52 9.37 12.17 5.41
N ALA A 53 8.92 10.99 4.99
CA ALA A 53 9.15 10.46 3.65
C ALA A 53 8.37 11.20 2.54
N PHE A 54 7.27 11.86 2.88
CA PHE A 54 6.43 12.57 1.92
C PHE A 54 7.18 13.71 1.23
N VAL A 55 8.08 14.39 1.93
CA VAL A 55 8.82 15.55 1.40
C VAL A 55 9.59 15.16 0.12
N ASP A 56 10.36 14.08 0.19
CA ASP A 56 11.14 13.61 -0.97
C ASP A 56 10.25 12.91 -2.01
N TRP A 57 9.25 12.13 -1.56
CA TRP A 57 8.39 11.39 -2.47
C TRP A 57 7.47 12.31 -3.28
N ARG A 58 6.91 13.35 -2.68
CA ARG A 58 6.13 14.40 -3.35
C ARG A 58 6.89 15.01 -4.53
N ASP A 59 8.17 15.29 -4.34
CA ASP A 59 9.00 15.96 -5.31
C ASP A 59 9.62 14.98 -6.34
N SER A 60 9.38 13.67 -6.17
CA SER A 60 9.81 12.65 -7.13
C SER A 60 9.12 12.82 -8.49
N THR A 61 9.84 12.51 -9.55
CA THR A 61 9.27 12.56 -10.91
C THR A 61 8.29 11.39 -11.15
N PRO A 62 7.30 11.56 -12.06
CA PRO A 62 6.44 10.44 -12.46
C PRO A 62 7.21 9.19 -12.89
N SER A 63 8.37 9.37 -13.56
CA SER A 63 9.24 8.26 -13.97
C SER A 63 9.85 7.50 -12.77
N GLN A 64 10.22 8.21 -11.71
CA GLN A 64 10.74 7.58 -10.50
C GLN A 64 9.64 6.75 -9.80
N ARG A 65 8.43 7.30 -9.69
CA ARG A 65 7.27 6.61 -9.13
C ARG A 65 6.88 5.38 -9.93
N GLN A 66 6.85 5.51 -11.26
CA GLN A 66 6.63 4.37 -12.17
C GLN A 66 7.64 3.25 -11.92
N ARG A 67 8.94 3.56 -11.91
CA ARG A 67 9.97 2.55 -11.68
C ARG A 67 9.87 1.86 -10.32
N ALA A 68 9.50 2.61 -9.27
CA ALA A 68 9.29 2.03 -7.95
C ALA A 68 8.12 1.04 -7.95
N LEU A 69 6.99 1.41 -8.53
CA LEU A 69 5.81 0.55 -8.63
C LEU A 69 6.08 -0.71 -9.48
N LEU A 70 6.78 -0.58 -10.61
CA LEU A 70 7.17 -1.74 -11.42
C LEU A 70 8.06 -2.72 -10.64
N LYS A 71 9.05 -2.22 -9.88
CA LYS A 71 9.86 -3.07 -9.01
C LYS A 71 9.05 -3.79 -7.93
N ILE A 72 8.03 -3.13 -7.37
CA ILE A 72 7.13 -3.76 -6.40
C ILE A 72 6.31 -4.86 -7.08
N ALA A 73 5.76 -4.60 -8.26
CA ALA A 73 5.01 -5.59 -9.03
C ALA A 73 5.86 -6.83 -9.33
N ASP A 74 7.07 -6.62 -9.83
CA ASP A 74 8.01 -7.71 -10.16
C ASP A 74 8.40 -8.52 -8.90
N ALA A 75 8.60 -7.84 -7.76
CA ALA A 75 8.92 -8.51 -6.50
C ALA A 75 7.76 -9.34 -5.95
N ILE A 76 6.52 -8.89 -6.09
CA ILE A 76 5.32 -9.65 -5.69
C ILE A 76 5.15 -10.86 -6.62
N GLU A 77 5.28 -10.67 -7.92
CA GLU A 77 5.16 -11.74 -8.91
C GLU A 77 6.22 -12.83 -8.71
N ALA A 78 7.46 -12.44 -8.46
CA ALA A 78 8.56 -13.37 -8.18
C ALA A 78 8.38 -14.18 -6.88
N ARG A 79 7.53 -13.69 -5.96
CA ARG A 79 7.22 -14.33 -4.66
C ARG A 79 5.76 -14.78 -4.58
N ALA A 80 5.11 -15.03 -5.72
CA ALA A 80 3.68 -15.32 -5.78
C ALA A 80 3.28 -16.50 -4.88
N ASP A 81 4.03 -17.61 -4.89
CA ASP A 81 3.73 -18.78 -4.08
C ASP A 81 3.76 -18.47 -2.57
N GLU A 82 4.72 -17.65 -2.12
CA GLU A 82 4.80 -17.22 -0.71
C GLU A 82 3.62 -16.34 -0.34
N VAL A 83 3.27 -15.40 -1.20
CA VAL A 83 2.15 -14.47 -1.01
C VAL A 83 0.82 -15.24 -0.95
N ILE A 84 0.62 -16.20 -1.87
CA ILE A 84 -0.56 -17.07 -1.90
C ILE A 84 -0.66 -17.88 -0.61
N ALA A 85 0.44 -18.50 -0.16
CA ALA A 85 0.44 -19.33 1.04
C ALA A 85 0.04 -18.53 2.30
N ILE A 86 0.56 -17.29 2.44
CA ILE A 86 0.23 -16.40 3.57
C ILE A 86 -1.25 -15.98 3.53
N GLU A 87 -1.76 -15.60 2.35
CA GLU A 87 -3.16 -15.19 2.19
C GLU A 87 -4.12 -16.34 2.51
N VAL A 88 -3.85 -17.53 1.98
CA VAL A 88 -4.65 -18.73 2.22
C VAL A 88 -4.64 -19.12 3.70
N GLU A 89 -3.49 -19.11 4.35
CA GLU A 89 -3.38 -19.41 5.78
C GLU A 89 -4.19 -18.43 6.64
N ASN A 90 -4.19 -17.15 6.27
CA ASN A 90 -4.85 -16.10 7.05
C ASN A 90 -6.36 -16.00 6.77
N THR A 91 -6.79 -16.21 5.53
CA THR A 91 -8.18 -15.99 5.11
C THR A 91 -9.01 -17.26 4.96
N GLY A 92 -8.35 -18.41 4.83
CA GLY A 92 -8.99 -19.70 4.56
C GLY A 92 -9.51 -19.88 3.13
N LYS A 93 -9.15 -18.99 2.22
CA LYS A 93 -9.56 -19.09 0.82
C LYS A 93 -8.93 -20.30 0.12
N PRO A 94 -9.60 -20.87 -0.90
CA PRO A 94 -8.98 -21.90 -1.74
C PRO A 94 -7.70 -21.40 -2.43
N VAL A 95 -6.65 -22.23 -2.45
CA VAL A 95 -5.39 -21.92 -3.13
C VAL A 95 -5.63 -21.55 -4.60
N SER A 96 -6.50 -22.33 -5.29
CA SER A 96 -6.82 -22.08 -6.70
C SER A 96 -7.38 -20.68 -6.93
N LEU A 97 -8.29 -20.21 -6.06
CA LEU A 97 -8.89 -18.88 -6.17
C LEU A 97 -7.83 -17.80 -5.96
N THR A 98 -7.01 -17.90 -4.92
CA THR A 98 -5.95 -16.93 -4.65
C THR A 98 -4.92 -16.87 -5.79
N THR A 99 -4.60 -18.03 -6.37
CA THR A 99 -3.66 -18.12 -7.49
C THR A 99 -4.19 -17.48 -8.77
N SER A 100 -5.47 -17.70 -9.11
CA SER A 100 -6.02 -17.21 -10.39
C SER A 100 -6.62 -15.82 -10.30
N GLU A 101 -7.27 -15.47 -9.16
CA GLU A 101 -8.14 -14.29 -9.06
C GLU A 101 -7.57 -13.16 -8.18
N GLU A 102 -6.46 -13.38 -7.45
CA GLU A 102 -5.93 -12.34 -6.58
C GLU A 102 -4.53 -11.87 -6.98
N VAL A 103 -3.55 -12.77 -7.02
CA VAL A 103 -2.15 -12.34 -7.28
C VAL A 103 -1.96 -11.75 -8.68
N PRO A 104 -2.47 -12.36 -9.77
CA PRO A 104 -2.33 -11.76 -11.10
C PRO A 104 -3.01 -10.39 -11.20
N PRO A 105 -4.27 -10.18 -10.75
CA PRO A 105 -4.89 -8.85 -10.74
C PRO A 105 -4.16 -7.83 -9.86
N MET A 106 -3.56 -8.24 -8.74
CA MET A 106 -2.75 -7.34 -7.91
C MET A 106 -1.55 -6.81 -8.68
N VAL A 107 -0.80 -7.70 -9.32
CA VAL A 107 0.39 -7.34 -10.12
C VAL A 107 0.01 -6.44 -11.28
N ASP A 108 -1.08 -6.78 -11.99
CA ASP A 108 -1.60 -5.98 -13.10
C ASP A 108 -2.02 -4.57 -12.65
N GLN A 109 -2.73 -4.46 -11.53
CA GLN A 109 -3.14 -3.16 -10.97
C GLN A 109 -1.94 -2.28 -10.60
N ILE A 110 -0.89 -2.85 -10.01
CA ILE A 110 0.32 -2.08 -9.71
C ILE A 110 0.96 -1.57 -11.01
N ARG A 111 1.06 -2.43 -12.03
CA ARG A 111 1.61 -2.06 -13.35
C ARG A 111 0.75 -1.02 -14.06
N PHE A 112 -0.58 -1.12 -13.94
CA PHE A 112 -1.51 -0.11 -14.45
C PHE A 112 -1.25 1.27 -13.81
N PHE A 113 -1.18 1.34 -12.47
CA PHE A 113 -0.91 2.61 -11.79
C PHE A 113 0.51 3.12 -11.99
N ALA A 114 1.48 2.23 -12.22
CA ALA A 114 2.81 2.62 -12.66
C ALA A 114 2.78 3.37 -13.99
N GLY A 115 1.99 2.89 -14.95
CA GLY A 115 1.74 3.59 -16.22
C GLY A 115 0.97 4.90 -16.02
N ALA A 116 -0.11 4.86 -15.23
CA ALA A 116 -0.97 6.00 -14.95
C ALA A 116 -0.22 7.16 -14.26
N ALA A 117 0.83 6.87 -13.48
CA ALA A 117 1.68 7.90 -12.87
C ALA A 117 2.27 8.88 -13.90
N ARG A 118 2.47 8.42 -15.16
CA ARG A 118 3.00 9.24 -16.26
C ARG A 118 1.94 10.11 -16.94
N ASN A 119 0.68 9.82 -16.73
CA ASN A 119 -0.46 10.43 -17.45
C ASN A 119 -1.36 11.27 -16.51
N LEU A 120 -0.86 11.67 -15.34
CA LEU A 120 -1.60 12.54 -14.43
C LEU A 120 -1.52 13.98 -14.93
N GLU A 121 -2.42 14.32 -15.83
CA GLU A 121 -2.45 15.62 -16.51
C GLU A 121 -3.16 16.70 -15.65
N GLY A 122 -2.71 17.94 -15.80
CA GLY A 122 -3.44 19.14 -15.40
C GLY A 122 -4.33 19.68 -16.51
N LYS A 123 -4.70 20.94 -16.42
CA LYS A 123 -5.28 21.69 -17.53
C LYS A 123 -4.28 22.73 -18.02
N SER A 124 -4.21 22.90 -19.33
CA SER A 124 -3.37 23.91 -19.97
C SER A 124 -3.79 25.32 -19.57
N ALA A 125 -2.87 26.26 -19.76
CA ALA A 125 -3.05 27.66 -19.44
C ALA A 125 -4.19 28.31 -20.25
N GLY A 126 -4.86 29.26 -19.59
CA GLY A 126 -5.86 30.14 -20.19
C GLY A 126 -5.88 31.49 -19.49
N GLU A 127 -6.24 32.51 -20.20
CA GLU A 127 -6.37 33.85 -19.67
C GLU A 127 -7.83 34.12 -19.30
N TYR A 128 -8.20 33.81 -18.06
CA TYR A 128 -9.55 34.03 -17.54
C TYR A 128 -9.75 35.44 -16.97
N MET A 129 -8.66 36.19 -16.78
CA MET A 129 -8.65 37.57 -16.36
C MET A 129 -7.56 38.33 -17.10
N PRO A 130 -7.77 39.61 -17.45
CA PRO A 130 -6.76 40.43 -18.12
C PRO A 130 -5.41 40.43 -17.37
N GLY A 131 -4.34 40.09 -18.09
CA GLY A 131 -2.97 40.08 -17.56
C GLY A 131 -2.63 38.92 -16.64
N MET A 132 -3.50 37.86 -16.54
CA MET A 132 -3.25 36.68 -15.71
C MET A 132 -3.39 35.42 -16.53
N THR A 133 -2.37 34.55 -16.43
CA THR A 133 -2.42 33.18 -16.96
C THR A 133 -2.77 32.21 -15.84
N SER A 134 -3.78 31.38 -16.06
CA SER A 134 -4.29 30.38 -15.11
C SER A 134 -4.00 28.97 -15.62
N MET A 135 -3.57 28.10 -14.73
CA MET A 135 -3.37 26.68 -15.05
C MET A 135 -3.80 25.79 -13.89
N ILE A 136 -4.16 24.53 -14.16
CA ILE A 136 -4.42 23.52 -13.14
C ILE A 136 -3.22 22.57 -13.10
N ARG A 137 -2.56 22.52 -11.96
CA ARG A 137 -1.54 21.53 -11.62
C ARG A 137 -2.12 20.56 -10.59
N ARG A 138 -1.88 19.26 -10.79
CA ARG A 138 -2.24 18.25 -9.80
C ARG A 138 -1.07 18.00 -8.87
N GLU A 139 -1.37 17.99 -7.59
CA GLU A 139 -0.37 17.77 -6.53
C GLU A 139 -0.82 16.65 -5.59
N PRO A 140 0.11 15.92 -4.96
CA PRO A 140 -0.26 14.93 -3.95
C PRO A 140 -0.90 15.57 -2.74
N VAL A 141 -1.84 14.85 -2.12
CA VAL A 141 -2.61 15.31 -0.96
C VAL A 141 -1.78 15.27 0.32
N GLY A 142 -0.88 14.28 0.46
CA GLY A 142 -0.07 14.11 1.66
C GLY A 142 0.07 12.66 2.09
N VAL A 143 -0.08 12.40 3.38
CA VAL A 143 -0.12 11.06 3.97
C VAL A 143 -1.55 10.53 3.91
N ILE A 144 -1.72 9.35 3.33
CA ILE A 144 -3.03 8.69 3.18
C ILE A 144 -3.15 7.55 4.19
N GLY A 145 -4.06 7.69 5.14
CA GLY A 145 -4.47 6.58 6.01
C GLY A 145 -5.41 5.62 5.26
N GLN A 146 -5.16 4.32 5.37
CA GLN A 146 -5.90 3.30 4.64
C GLN A 146 -6.34 2.16 5.55
N VAL A 147 -7.57 1.68 5.34
CA VAL A 147 -8.12 0.49 5.99
C VAL A 147 -8.63 -0.46 4.92
N THR A 148 -8.24 -1.73 5.01
CA THR A 148 -8.66 -2.76 4.07
C THR A 148 -9.76 -3.64 4.66
N PRO A 149 -10.74 -4.10 3.84
CA PRO A 149 -11.67 -5.13 4.25
C PRO A 149 -10.96 -6.49 4.37
N TRP A 150 -11.52 -7.36 5.17
CA TRP A 150 -10.94 -8.67 5.50
C TRP A 150 -11.11 -9.75 4.42
N ASN A 151 -12.03 -9.54 3.46
CA ASN A 151 -12.38 -10.56 2.47
C ASN A 151 -11.37 -10.72 1.32
N TYR A 152 -10.67 -9.65 0.93
CA TYR A 152 -9.58 -9.62 -0.04
C TYR A 152 -8.47 -8.68 0.45
N PRO A 153 -7.83 -8.97 1.60
CA PRO A 153 -7.03 -7.97 2.28
C PRO A 153 -5.83 -7.49 1.47
N MET A 154 -5.09 -8.39 0.81
CA MET A 154 -3.94 -7.99 -0.01
C MET A 154 -4.36 -7.22 -1.26
N MET A 155 -5.34 -7.73 -2.01
CA MET A 155 -5.81 -7.09 -3.24
C MET A 155 -6.38 -5.71 -2.95
N MET A 156 -7.19 -5.57 -1.88
CA MET A 156 -7.74 -4.29 -1.46
C MET A 156 -6.67 -3.32 -0.95
N ALA A 157 -5.60 -3.82 -0.34
CA ALA A 157 -4.45 -2.99 0.02
C ALA A 157 -3.79 -2.41 -1.24
N VAL A 158 -3.50 -3.25 -2.22
CA VAL A 158 -2.92 -2.83 -3.52
C VAL A 158 -3.79 -1.77 -4.20
N TRP A 159 -5.10 -1.98 -4.27
CA TRP A 159 -6.03 -1.04 -4.89
C TRP A 159 -6.05 0.34 -4.22
N LYS A 160 -5.60 0.43 -2.97
CA LYS A 160 -5.54 1.68 -2.23
C LYS A 160 -4.16 2.33 -2.30
N TRP A 161 -3.08 1.57 -1.97
CA TRP A 161 -1.76 2.17 -1.91
C TRP A 161 -1.13 2.42 -3.30
N ALA A 162 -1.42 1.60 -4.31
CA ALA A 162 -0.80 1.76 -5.62
C ALA A 162 -1.16 3.11 -6.28
N PRO A 163 -2.44 3.51 -6.39
CA PRO A 163 -2.79 4.84 -6.90
C PRO A 163 -2.27 5.98 -6.02
N ALA A 164 -2.27 5.83 -4.69
CA ALA A 164 -1.79 6.85 -3.78
C ALA A 164 -0.29 7.12 -3.99
N ILE A 165 0.53 6.07 -4.06
CA ILE A 165 1.97 6.16 -4.31
C ILE A 165 2.25 6.68 -5.73
N ALA A 166 1.49 6.23 -6.74
CA ALA A 166 1.60 6.71 -8.11
C ALA A 166 1.39 8.23 -8.22
N ALA A 167 0.45 8.76 -7.44
CA ALA A 167 0.14 10.19 -7.40
C ALA A 167 1.10 11.02 -6.52
N GLY A 168 2.11 10.40 -5.88
CA GLY A 168 3.12 11.08 -5.07
C GLY A 168 2.77 11.20 -3.58
N ASN A 169 1.76 10.49 -3.10
CA ASN A 169 1.42 10.42 -1.68
C ASN A 169 2.23 9.34 -0.96
N THR A 170 2.35 9.46 0.36
CA THR A 170 2.79 8.38 1.25
C THR A 170 1.60 7.75 1.97
N VAL A 171 1.79 6.56 2.54
CA VAL A 171 0.68 5.72 3.00
C VAL A 171 0.95 5.15 4.39
N VAL A 172 -0.10 5.10 5.22
CA VAL A 172 -0.19 4.28 6.43
C VAL A 172 -1.37 3.33 6.25
N LEU A 173 -1.11 2.01 6.25
CA LEU A 173 -2.09 0.95 6.02
C LEU A 173 -2.33 0.17 7.30
#